data_a07ad8c8dd6db945d67895c0a8fa8db9
#
_entry.id   a07ad8c8dd6db945d67895c0a8fa8db9
#
_cell.length_a   1.000
_cell.length_b   1.000
_cell.length_c   1.000
_cell.angle_alpha   90.00
_cell.angle_beta   90.00
_cell.angle_gamma   90.00
#
_symmetry.space_group_name_H-M   'P 1'
#
loop_
_entity.id
_entity.type
_entity.pdbx_description
1 polymer ?
#
loop_
_entity_poly.entity_id
_entity_poly.type
_entity_poly.pdbx_seq_one_letter_code
_entity_poly.pdbx_strand_id
1 'polypeptide(L)'
;EVDRQTGYRTKTILCMPVRNKTGAVVGVLQVLNKRAGVFTPPDEELLDALASQAAIALENAKLYEDLRNAYQELKTLDAMKGNFLATISHELRTPLAPIIGYVEMLLSGRPGPLTDRQRNHLNVVEQAVQRLQGLIEDLLAFVQMDQGELVVQVRPFAIGPLLEERAKAITPRATEKGLMVEVAVPADLPDVLLDAKQIGRALFLMLDYAVKFTPQGGRITLGAKTHIAPDDAPTGWRHGYVEVSLSDTGIGIPADKIPRIFDKFFQVDASATRSYGGTGLGLALVKQIMEAHGTQVEVESTPGVGSTFRFRLPIAEPNA
;
A
#
# COMPACT_ATOMS: atom_id res chain seq x y z
N GLU A 1 -37.13 19.82 -47.87
CA GLU A 1 -36.02 20.73 -47.58
C GLU A 1 -34.66 20.03 -47.69
N VAL A 2 -34.50 18.80 -47.16
CA VAL A 2 -33.28 17.96 -47.23
C VAL A 2 -32.92 17.57 -48.68
N ASP A 3 -33.90 17.20 -49.50
CA ASP A 3 -33.69 16.86 -50.91
C ASP A 3 -33.13 18.05 -51.73
N ARG A 4 -33.47 19.28 -51.35
CA ARG A 4 -32.94 20.50 -52.00
C ARG A 4 -31.49 20.79 -51.59
N GLN A 5 -31.13 20.44 -50.37
CA GLN A 5 -29.76 20.66 -49.86
C GLN A 5 -28.78 19.59 -50.32
N THR A 6 -29.23 18.33 -50.43
CA THR A 6 -28.37 17.19 -50.76
C THR A 6 -28.39 16.83 -52.25
N GLY A 7 -29.31 17.36 -53.04
CA GLY A 7 -29.53 17.01 -54.43
C GLY A 7 -30.10 15.57 -54.64
N TYR A 8 -30.44 14.90 -53.56
CA TYR A 8 -30.92 13.54 -53.56
C TYR A 8 -32.45 13.48 -53.57
N ARG A 9 -33.07 12.91 -54.57
CA ARG A 9 -34.54 12.84 -54.69
C ARG A 9 -35.08 11.61 -53.96
N THR A 10 -35.75 11.81 -52.85
CA THR A 10 -36.42 10.77 -52.06
C THR A 10 -37.70 10.31 -52.78
N LYS A 11 -37.79 9.00 -53.11
CA LYS A 11 -38.98 8.37 -53.77
C LYS A 11 -39.70 7.46 -52.75
N THR A 12 -38.98 6.69 -51.95
CA THR A 12 -39.55 5.80 -50.93
C THR A 12 -38.72 5.92 -49.67
N ILE A 13 -39.35 5.77 -48.50
CA ILE A 13 -38.73 5.89 -47.19
C ILE A 13 -39.30 4.80 -46.27
N LEU A 14 -38.43 4.19 -45.50
CA LEU A 14 -38.76 3.34 -44.37
C LEU A 14 -37.99 3.83 -43.12
N CYS A 15 -38.72 4.08 -42.05
CA CYS A 15 -38.16 4.57 -40.77
C CYS A 15 -38.51 3.60 -39.65
N MET A 16 -37.49 3.22 -38.85
CA MET A 16 -37.67 2.42 -37.65
C MET A 16 -37.07 3.12 -36.44
N PRO A 17 -37.77 3.17 -35.31
CA PRO A 17 -37.21 3.72 -34.08
C PRO A 17 -36.17 2.75 -33.50
N VAL A 18 -35.01 3.28 -33.15
CA VAL A 18 -34.00 2.55 -32.40
C VAL A 18 -34.35 2.67 -30.91
N ARG A 19 -34.79 1.56 -30.31
CA ARG A 19 -35.25 1.55 -28.91
C ARG A 19 -34.24 0.82 -28.01
N ASN A 20 -33.95 1.41 -26.87
CA ASN A 20 -33.14 0.74 -25.85
C ASN A 20 -33.95 -0.34 -25.09
N LYS A 21 -33.31 -1.06 -24.19
CA LYS A 21 -33.93 -2.13 -23.37
C LYS A 21 -35.10 -1.65 -22.51
N THR A 22 -35.20 -0.38 -22.21
CA THR A 22 -36.32 0.22 -21.45
C THR A 22 -37.47 0.66 -22.34
N GLY A 23 -37.35 0.48 -23.69
CA GLY A 23 -38.32 0.89 -24.67
C GLY A 23 -38.23 2.36 -25.11
N ALA A 24 -37.30 3.14 -24.53
CA ALA A 24 -37.10 4.54 -24.92
C ALA A 24 -36.43 4.63 -26.30
N VAL A 25 -36.89 5.59 -27.12
CA VAL A 25 -36.32 5.86 -28.44
C VAL A 25 -35.02 6.62 -28.27
N VAL A 26 -33.90 5.99 -28.67
CA VAL A 26 -32.53 6.59 -28.59
C VAL A 26 -32.04 7.07 -29.96
N GLY A 27 -32.76 6.76 -31.02
CA GLY A 27 -32.46 7.18 -32.37
C GLY A 27 -33.48 6.70 -33.36
N VAL A 28 -33.27 7.01 -34.63
CA VAL A 28 -34.11 6.55 -35.77
C VAL A 28 -33.20 6.02 -36.85
N LEU A 29 -33.49 4.82 -37.33
CA LEU A 29 -32.87 4.23 -38.52
C LEU A 29 -33.75 4.48 -39.74
N GLN A 30 -33.17 5.05 -40.78
CA GLN A 30 -33.89 5.46 -41.96
C GLN A 30 -33.22 4.87 -43.21
N VAL A 31 -34.03 4.24 -44.06
CA VAL A 31 -33.59 3.73 -45.36
C VAL A 31 -34.39 4.44 -46.44
N LEU A 32 -33.68 4.91 -47.47
CA LEU A 32 -34.26 5.70 -48.56
C LEU A 32 -34.14 4.93 -49.90
N ASN A 33 -35.14 5.09 -50.76
CA ASN A 33 -35.10 4.68 -52.15
C ASN A 33 -34.79 3.19 -52.37
N LYS A 34 -35.77 2.32 -52.12
CA LYS A 34 -35.67 0.91 -52.48
C LYS A 34 -35.40 0.77 -53.98
N ARG A 35 -34.45 -0.06 -54.37
CA ARG A 35 -34.06 -0.23 -55.80
C ARG A 35 -35.15 -0.73 -56.71
N ALA A 36 -36.04 -1.59 -56.20
CA ALA A 36 -37.14 -2.13 -56.94
C ALA A 36 -38.44 -2.11 -56.13
N GLY A 37 -39.46 -1.41 -56.59
CA GLY A 37 -40.80 -1.35 -55.99
C GLY A 37 -40.83 -0.43 -54.71
N VAL A 38 -41.72 -0.77 -53.78
CA VAL A 38 -41.97 -0.12 -52.52
C VAL A 38 -41.44 -1.03 -51.37
N PHE A 39 -41.24 -0.47 -50.17
CA PHE A 39 -40.89 -1.26 -48.99
C PHE A 39 -42.03 -2.22 -48.64
N THR A 40 -41.70 -3.43 -48.23
CA THR A 40 -42.58 -4.54 -47.91
C THR A 40 -42.40 -5.00 -46.47
N PRO A 41 -43.37 -5.77 -45.88
CA PRO A 41 -43.20 -6.27 -44.50
C PRO A 41 -41.88 -6.98 -44.20
N PRO A 42 -41.30 -7.81 -45.11
CA PRO A 42 -39.95 -8.35 -44.86
C PRO A 42 -38.85 -7.31 -44.79
N ASP A 43 -38.98 -6.16 -45.47
CA ASP A 43 -38.01 -5.05 -45.34
C ASP A 43 -38.12 -4.38 -43.95
N GLU A 44 -39.37 -4.28 -43.43
CA GLU A 44 -39.64 -3.75 -42.09
C GLU A 44 -39.05 -4.65 -41.01
N GLU A 45 -39.25 -5.99 -41.11
CA GLU A 45 -38.66 -6.96 -40.17
C GLU A 45 -37.11 -6.91 -40.17
N LEU A 46 -36.50 -6.81 -41.34
CA LEU A 46 -35.07 -6.67 -41.48
C LEU A 46 -34.57 -5.36 -40.84
N LEU A 47 -35.25 -4.25 -41.10
CA LEU A 47 -34.87 -2.96 -40.58
C LEU A 47 -35.08 -2.89 -39.06
N ASP A 48 -36.10 -3.55 -38.51
CA ASP A 48 -36.33 -3.65 -37.05
C ASP A 48 -35.22 -4.46 -36.35
N ALA A 49 -34.80 -5.57 -36.97
CA ALA A 49 -33.67 -6.35 -36.49
C ALA A 49 -32.36 -5.52 -36.46
N LEU A 50 -32.13 -4.74 -37.55
CA LEU A 50 -30.97 -3.82 -37.61
C LEU A 50 -31.07 -2.69 -36.57
N ALA A 51 -32.28 -2.12 -36.37
CA ALA A 51 -32.52 -1.10 -35.37
C ALA A 51 -32.23 -1.63 -33.94
N SER A 52 -32.62 -2.86 -33.65
CA SER A 52 -32.35 -3.55 -32.40
C SER A 52 -30.85 -3.76 -32.20
N GLN A 53 -30.12 -4.19 -33.22
CA GLN A 53 -28.64 -4.31 -33.16
C GLN A 53 -27.94 -2.94 -32.96
N ALA A 54 -28.42 -1.93 -33.68
CA ALA A 54 -27.90 -0.57 -33.53
C ALA A 54 -28.15 -0.02 -32.14
N ALA A 55 -29.32 -0.31 -31.53
CA ALA A 55 -29.59 0.08 -30.12
C ALA A 55 -28.58 -0.49 -29.14
N ILE A 56 -28.29 -1.79 -29.27
CA ILE A 56 -27.30 -2.47 -28.41
C ILE A 56 -25.91 -1.86 -28.62
N ALA A 57 -25.52 -1.62 -29.88
CA ALA A 57 -24.20 -1.04 -30.18
C ALA A 57 -24.07 0.38 -29.63
N LEU A 58 -25.08 1.22 -29.74
CA LEU A 58 -25.12 2.58 -29.23
C LEU A 58 -25.08 2.60 -27.67
N GLU A 59 -25.87 1.72 -27.04
CA GLU A 59 -25.88 1.59 -25.57
C GLU A 59 -24.51 1.15 -25.06
N ASN A 60 -23.90 0.15 -25.67
CA ASN A 60 -22.56 -0.32 -25.33
C ASN A 60 -21.50 0.80 -25.51
N ALA A 61 -21.54 1.49 -26.65
CA ALA A 61 -20.60 2.60 -26.90
C ALA A 61 -20.72 3.69 -25.83
N LYS A 62 -21.95 4.05 -25.45
CA LYS A 62 -22.20 5.04 -24.39
C LYS A 62 -21.70 4.55 -23.03
N LEU A 63 -21.97 3.30 -22.65
CA LEU A 63 -21.49 2.71 -21.40
C LEU A 63 -19.95 2.69 -21.33
N TYR A 64 -19.27 2.39 -22.45
CA TYR A 64 -17.82 2.45 -22.52
C TYR A 64 -17.28 3.87 -22.35
N GLU A 65 -17.94 4.86 -22.93
CA GLU A 65 -17.57 6.27 -22.78
C GLU A 65 -17.75 6.75 -21.33
N ASP A 66 -18.90 6.45 -20.72
CA ASP A 66 -19.19 6.79 -19.33
C ASP A 66 -18.21 6.13 -18.37
N LEU A 67 -17.91 4.84 -18.59
CA LEU A 67 -16.92 4.09 -17.80
C LEU A 67 -15.50 4.70 -17.93
N ARG A 68 -15.11 5.05 -19.16
CA ARG A 68 -13.82 5.68 -19.44
C ARG A 68 -13.69 7.02 -18.74
N ASN A 69 -14.73 7.83 -18.79
CA ASN A 69 -14.76 9.15 -18.15
C ASN A 69 -14.69 9.02 -16.62
N ALA A 70 -15.48 8.13 -16.01
CA ALA A 70 -15.45 7.83 -14.59
C ALA A 70 -14.07 7.31 -14.13
N TYR A 71 -13.44 6.44 -14.94
CA TYR A 71 -12.09 5.95 -14.66
C TYR A 71 -11.04 7.06 -14.70
N GLN A 72 -11.12 7.97 -15.66
CA GLN A 72 -10.20 9.11 -15.75
C GLN A 72 -10.38 10.09 -14.59
N GLU A 73 -11.63 10.36 -14.20
CA GLU A 73 -11.93 11.20 -13.05
C GLU A 73 -11.36 10.59 -11.75
N LEU A 74 -11.59 9.29 -11.53
CA LEU A 74 -11.04 8.56 -10.39
C LEU A 74 -9.50 8.64 -10.35
N LYS A 75 -8.85 8.42 -11.48
CA LYS A 75 -7.38 8.51 -11.60
C LYS A 75 -6.86 9.92 -11.29
N THR A 76 -7.58 10.94 -11.74
CA THR A 76 -7.21 12.34 -11.46
C THR A 76 -7.36 12.66 -9.98
N LEU A 77 -8.46 12.24 -9.35
CA LEU A 77 -8.70 12.42 -7.92
C LEU A 77 -7.65 11.69 -7.07
N ASP A 78 -7.26 10.49 -7.46
CA ASP A 78 -6.23 9.72 -6.76
C ASP A 78 -4.85 10.39 -6.85
N ALA A 79 -4.47 10.87 -8.03
CA ALA A 79 -3.24 11.65 -8.21
C ALA A 79 -3.26 12.97 -7.41
N MET A 80 -4.38 13.68 -7.38
CA MET A 80 -4.55 14.90 -6.57
C MET A 80 -4.41 14.61 -5.07
N LYS A 81 -5.03 13.53 -4.58
CA LYS A 81 -4.92 13.07 -3.20
C LYS A 81 -3.46 12.82 -2.82
N GLY A 82 -2.71 12.11 -3.68
CA GLY A 82 -1.30 11.82 -3.46
C GLY A 82 -0.44 13.08 -3.39
N ASN A 83 -0.57 13.97 -4.38
CA ASN A 83 0.17 15.23 -4.41
C ASN A 83 -0.14 16.12 -3.21
N PHE A 84 -1.42 16.20 -2.81
CA PHE A 84 -1.85 16.97 -1.64
C PHE A 84 -1.18 16.47 -0.35
N LEU A 85 -1.20 15.14 -0.12
CA LEU A 85 -0.58 14.55 1.07
C LEU A 85 0.94 14.70 1.07
N ALA A 86 1.61 14.58 -0.09
CA ALA A 86 3.04 14.82 -0.22
C ALA A 86 3.40 16.27 0.09
N THR A 87 2.62 17.22 -0.41
CA THR A 87 2.80 18.65 -0.13
C THR A 87 2.61 18.96 1.36
N ILE A 88 1.51 18.49 1.96
CA ILE A 88 1.25 18.67 3.40
C ILE A 88 2.40 18.12 4.26
N SER A 89 2.91 16.95 3.90
CA SER A 89 4.02 16.33 4.65
C SER A 89 5.29 17.15 4.56
N HIS A 90 5.59 17.74 3.40
CA HIS A 90 6.72 18.65 3.25
C HIS A 90 6.52 19.93 4.08
N GLU A 91 5.34 20.54 4.00
CA GLU A 91 4.99 21.75 4.75
C GLU A 91 4.98 21.54 6.27
N LEU A 92 4.67 20.32 6.74
CA LEU A 92 4.77 19.97 8.16
C LEU A 92 6.20 19.68 8.61
N ARG A 93 7.05 19.08 7.75
CA ARG A 93 8.45 18.78 8.09
C ARG A 93 9.28 20.05 8.29
N THR A 94 9.03 21.06 7.46
CA THR A 94 9.77 22.32 7.47
C THR A 94 9.74 23.04 8.84
N PRO A 95 8.58 23.26 9.49
CA PRO A 95 8.53 23.88 10.81
C PRO A 95 8.99 22.95 11.95
N LEU A 96 8.93 21.61 11.76
CA LEU A 96 9.37 20.67 12.79
C LEU A 96 10.89 20.61 12.94
N ALA A 97 11.64 20.73 11.85
CA ALA A 97 13.10 20.66 11.88
C ALA A 97 13.74 21.69 12.84
N PRO A 98 13.40 23.00 12.81
CA PRO A 98 13.92 23.95 13.77
C PRO A 98 13.44 23.67 15.21
N ILE A 99 12.20 23.17 15.42
CA ILE A 99 11.71 22.82 16.77
C ILE A 99 12.59 21.73 17.37
N ILE A 100 12.87 20.66 16.60
CA ILE A 100 13.77 19.58 17.02
C ILE A 100 15.15 20.15 17.37
N GLY A 101 15.75 20.95 16.48
CA GLY A 101 17.06 21.51 16.68
C GLY A 101 17.17 22.39 17.94
N TYR A 102 16.15 23.21 18.22
CA TYR A 102 16.11 24.02 19.44
C TYR A 102 15.92 23.18 20.70
N VAL A 103 15.07 22.17 20.67
CA VAL A 103 14.87 21.26 21.82
C VAL A 103 16.16 20.49 22.13
N GLU A 104 16.80 19.92 21.11
CA GLU A 104 18.09 19.22 21.27
C GLU A 104 19.20 20.17 21.79
N MET A 105 19.27 21.39 21.26
CA MET A 105 20.22 22.41 21.72
C MET A 105 20.01 22.75 23.18
N LEU A 106 18.78 22.93 23.64
CA LEU A 106 18.44 23.20 25.05
C LEU A 106 18.77 21.99 25.90
N LEU A 107 18.40 20.78 25.51
CA LEU A 107 18.68 19.54 26.25
C LEU A 107 20.18 19.25 26.38
N SER A 108 20.99 19.65 25.38
CA SER A 108 22.46 19.53 25.43
C SER A 108 23.13 20.44 26.46
N GLY A 109 22.40 21.40 27.06
CA GLY A 109 22.91 22.35 28.03
C GLY A 109 23.80 23.44 27.43
N ARG A 110 23.97 23.54 26.10
CA ARG A 110 24.79 24.58 25.44
C ARG A 110 24.40 26.02 25.80
N PRO A 111 23.10 26.37 25.89
CA PRO A 111 22.70 27.72 26.29
C PRO A 111 22.77 28.02 27.79
N GLY A 112 22.97 26.99 28.61
CA GLY A 112 23.04 27.06 30.06
C GLY A 112 22.42 25.83 30.73
N PRO A 113 22.63 25.67 32.05
CA PRO A 113 22.09 24.53 32.81
C PRO A 113 20.56 24.63 32.91
N LEU A 114 19.90 23.50 32.70
CA LEU A 114 18.46 23.33 32.88
C LEU A 114 18.16 22.87 34.32
N THR A 115 17.09 23.36 34.91
CA THR A 115 16.49 22.72 36.09
C THR A 115 15.87 21.38 35.70
N ASP A 116 15.73 20.46 36.66
CA ASP A 116 15.13 19.15 36.46
C ASP A 116 13.71 19.28 35.86
N ARG A 117 12.94 20.26 36.33
CA ARG A 117 11.59 20.52 35.80
C ARG A 117 11.62 20.98 34.36
N GLN A 118 12.54 21.85 33.95
CA GLN A 118 12.69 22.27 32.54
C GLN A 118 13.14 21.12 31.66
N ARG A 119 14.09 20.30 32.12
CA ARG A 119 14.53 19.09 31.39
C ARG A 119 13.38 18.14 31.17
N ASN A 120 12.57 17.87 32.19
CA ASN A 120 11.40 17.00 32.06
C ASN A 120 10.39 17.54 31.06
N HIS A 121 10.09 18.84 31.04
CA HIS A 121 9.19 19.45 30.05
C HIS A 121 9.76 19.36 28.63
N LEU A 122 11.05 19.61 28.45
CA LEU A 122 11.71 19.51 27.14
C LEU A 122 11.73 18.07 26.62
N ASN A 123 11.95 17.07 27.45
CA ASN A 123 11.86 15.66 27.07
C ASN A 123 10.45 15.29 26.59
N VAL A 124 9.40 15.81 27.25
CA VAL A 124 8.00 15.60 26.77
C VAL A 124 7.77 16.26 25.41
N VAL A 125 8.30 17.47 25.19
CA VAL A 125 8.20 18.15 23.88
C VAL A 125 8.98 17.38 22.82
N GLU A 126 10.20 16.94 23.11
CA GLU A 126 11.03 16.14 22.21
C GLU A 126 10.30 14.88 21.76
N GLN A 127 9.76 14.10 22.70
CA GLN A 127 8.98 12.89 22.39
C GLN A 127 7.75 13.19 21.55
N ALA A 128 7.05 14.29 21.82
CA ALA A 128 5.86 14.68 21.04
C ALA A 128 6.23 15.06 19.60
N VAL A 129 7.33 15.80 19.41
CA VAL A 129 7.80 16.22 18.07
C VAL A 129 8.35 15.03 17.29
N GLN A 130 9.13 14.15 17.90
CA GLN A 130 9.61 12.91 17.28
C GLN A 130 8.44 12.01 16.85
N ARG A 131 7.40 11.92 17.68
CA ARG A 131 6.17 11.19 17.34
C ARG A 131 5.48 11.80 16.13
N LEU A 132 5.35 13.13 16.08
CA LEU A 132 4.72 13.83 14.95
C LEU A 132 5.53 13.64 13.67
N GLN A 133 6.86 13.69 13.74
CA GLN A 133 7.74 13.39 12.61
C GLN A 133 7.51 11.97 12.08
N GLY A 134 7.45 10.97 12.96
CA GLY A 134 7.15 9.59 12.57
C GLY A 134 5.78 9.46 11.87
N LEU A 135 4.74 10.16 12.36
CA LEU A 135 3.42 10.17 11.73
C LEU A 135 3.45 10.76 10.30
N ILE A 136 4.23 11.83 10.10
CA ILE A 136 4.38 12.47 8.78
C ILE A 136 5.14 11.53 7.82
N GLU A 137 6.19 10.86 8.30
CA GLU A 137 6.96 9.91 7.50
C GLU A 137 6.12 8.67 7.12
N ASP A 138 5.30 8.16 8.04
CA ASP A 138 4.35 7.09 7.77
C ASP A 138 3.31 7.50 6.72
N LEU A 139 2.79 8.73 6.84
CA LEU A 139 1.82 9.27 5.87
C LEU A 139 2.43 9.43 4.47
N LEU A 140 3.65 9.95 4.37
CA LEU A 140 4.38 10.06 3.10
C LEU A 140 4.62 8.71 2.45
N ALA A 141 5.08 7.76 3.25
CA ALA A 141 5.29 6.41 2.77
C ALA A 141 4.01 5.79 2.22
N PHE A 142 2.92 5.98 2.94
CA PHE A 142 1.60 5.54 2.52
C PHE A 142 1.19 6.12 1.16
N VAL A 143 1.40 7.43 0.94
CA VAL A 143 1.07 8.10 -0.32
C VAL A 143 1.87 7.55 -1.50
N GLN A 144 3.19 7.40 -1.32
CA GLN A 144 4.08 6.85 -2.36
C GLN A 144 3.70 5.43 -2.75
N MET A 145 3.15 4.66 -1.81
CA MET A 145 2.70 3.29 -2.02
C MET A 145 1.35 3.18 -2.71
N ASP A 146 0.40 4.05 -2.37
CA ASP A 146 -0.95 4.04 -2.94
C ASP A 146 -0.92 4.36 -4.45
N GLN A 147 0.12 5.09 -4.89
CA GLN A 147 0.38 5.40 -6.30
C GLN A 147 1.06 4.25 -7.08
N GLY A 148 1.35 3.11 -6.46
CA GLY A 148 2.04 1.99 -7.09
C GLY A 148 3.51 2.26 -7.39
N GLU A 149 4.10 3.31 -6.79
CA GLU A 149 5.44 3.81 -7.08
C GLU A 149 6.55 3.20 -6.20
N LEU A 150 6.24 2.17 -5.39
CA LEU A 150 7.30 1.52 -4.63
C LEU A 150 8.19 0.69 -5.56
N VAL A 151 9.06 1.37 -6.30
CA VAL A 151 10.12 0.72 -7.07
C VAL A 151 11.23 0.31 -6.13
N VAL A 152 11.37 -1.00 -5.91
CA VAL A 152 12.47 -1.57 -5.11
C VAL A 152 13.69 -1.83 -5.99
N GLN A 153 14.87 -1.47 -5.48
CA GLN A 153 16.15 -1.77 -6.12
C GLN A 153 16.75 -3.04 -5.52
N VAL A 154 16.24 -4.18 -5.95
CA VAL A 154 16.67 -5.48 -5.46
C VAL A 154 18.09 -5.79 -5.94
N ARG A 155 18.99 -6.12 -4.99
CA ARG A 155 20.41 -6.48 -5.26
C ARG A 155 20.84 -7.57 -4.27
N PRO A 156 21.90 -8.36 -4.60
CA PRO A 156 22.55 -9.21 -3.62
C PRO A 156 23.02 -8.40 -2.41
N PHE A 157 22.67 -8.84 -1.22
CA PHE A 157 23.01 -8.13 0.02
C PHE A 157 23.10 -9.10 1.20
N ALA A 158 24.09 -8.90 2.08
CA ALA A 158 24.27 -9.67 3.30
C ALA A 158 23.22 -9.24 4.35
N ILE A 159 22.21 -10.07 4.59
CA ILE A 159 21.11 -9.75 5.50
C ILE A 159 21.53 -9.72 6.97
N GLY A 160 22.50 -10.55 7.38
CA GLY A 160 22.95 -10.65 8.76
C GLY A 160 23.35 -9.30 9.38
N PRO A 161 24.30 -8.55 8.78
CA PRO A 161 24.70 -7.22 9.27
C PRO A 161 23.53 -6.23 9.38
N LEU A 162 22.56 -6.28 8.46
CA LEU A 162 21.37 -5.42 8.50
C LEU A 162 20.48 -5.76 9.69
N LEU A 163 20.27 -7.03 10.00
CA LEU A 163 19.51 -7.48 11.17
C LEU A 163 20.16 -7.01 12.47
N GLU A 164 21.48 -7.17 12.58
CA GLU A 164 22.25 -6.71 13.76
C GLU A 164 22.20 -5.19 13.93
N GLU A 165 22.35 -4.44 12.83
CA GLU A 165 22.25 -2.98 12.84
C GLU A 165 20.88 -2.51 13.35
N ARG A 166 19.80 -3.10 12.84
CA ARG A 166 18.43 -2.75 13.25
C ARG A 166 18.15 -3.14 14.70
N ALA A 167 18.64 -4.29 15.15
CA ALA A 167 18.53 -4.70 16.55
C ALA A 167 19.30 -3.73 17.48
N LYS A 168 20.53 -3.34 17.12
CA LYS A 168 21.30 -2.35 17.87
C LYS A 168 20.60 -1.00 17.95
N ALA A 169 19.97 -0.55 16.87
CA ALA A 169 19.26 0.72 16.82
C ALA A 169 18.03 0.76 17.74
N ILE A 170 17.32 -0.35 17.92
CA ILE A 170 16.13 -0.43 18.80
C ILE A 170 16.47 -0.72 20.26
N THR A 171 17.64 -1.30 20.54
CA THR A 171 18.05 -1.75 21.88
C THR A 171 17.96 -0.66 22.98
N PRO A 172 18.40 0.60 22.77
CA PRO A 172 18.29 1.64 23.81
C PRO A 172 16.84 1.82 24.26
N ARG A 173 15.92 1.92 23.31
CA ARG A 173 14.49 2.12 23.57
C ARG A 173 13.83 0.87 24.19
N ALA A 174 14.26 -0.31 23.81
CA ALA A 174 13.83 -1.56 24.44
C ALA A 174 14.32 -1.65 25.89
N THR A 175 15.59 -1.30 26.15
CA THR A 175 16.19 -1.30 27.49
C THR A 175 15.53 -0.28 28.42
N GLU A 176 15.20 0.91 27.93
CA GLU A 176 14.45 1.93 28.69
C GLU A 176 13.08 1.38 29.15
N LYS A 177 12.44 0.53 28.32
CA LYS A 177 11.18 -0.15 28.66
C LYS A 177 11.40 -1.42 29.49
N GLY A 178 12.64 -1.81 29.79
CA GLY A 178 12.99 -3.03 30.51
C GLY A 178 12.78 -4.31 29.68
N LEU A 179 12.94 -4.25 28.35
CA LEU A 179 12.83 -5.38 27.45
C LEU A 179 14.21 -5.95 27.11
N MET A 180 14.26 -7.27 26.88
CA MET A 180 15.45 -7.98 26.38
C MET A 180 15.36 -8.12 24.85
N VAL A 181 16.41 -7.72 24.14
CA VAL A 181 16.53 -7.91 22.69
C VAL A 181 17.60 -8.95 22.41
N GLU A 182 17.23 -10.02 21.73
CA GLU A 182 18.11 -11.11 21.34
C GLU A 182 18.23 -11.19 19.81
N VAL A 183 19.43 -11.46 19.31
CA VAL A 183 19.71 -11.66 17.89
C VAL A 183 20.23 -13.08 17.69
N ALA A 184 19.41 -13.91 17.05
CA ALA A 184 19.69 -15.31 16.73
C ALA A 184 19.94 -15.46 15.22
N VAL A 185 21.04 -14.87 14.74
CA VAL A 185 21.40 -14.83 13.31
C VAL A 185 22.71 -15.60 13.12
N PRO A 186 22.71 -16.67 12.28
CA PRO A 186 23.93 -17.39 11.91
C PRO A 186 24.95 -16.46 11.20
N ALA A 187 26.22 -16.68 11.46
CA ALA A 187 27.29 -15.88 10.85
C ALA A 187 27.51 -16.18 9.36
N ASP A 188 27.06 -17.35 8.89
CA ASP A 188 27.27 -17.90 7.55
C ASP A 188 26.03 -17.80 6.65
N LEU A 189 25.16 -16.81 6.88
CA LEU A 189 24.01 -16.58 6.02
C LEU A 189 24.46 -16.20 4.60
N PRO A 190 23.85 -16.80 3.55
CA PRO A 190 24.11 -16.40 2.18
C PRO A 190 23.56 -15.01 1.88
N ASP A 191 24.11 -14.36 0.87
CA ASP A 191 23.55 -13.14 0.32
C ASP A 191 22.15 -13.40 -0.24
N VAL A 192 21.24 -12.46 -0.01
CA VAL A 192 19.86 -12.51 -0.47
C VAL A 192 19.54 -11.34 -1.38
N LEU A 193 18.54 -11.52 -2.24
CA LEU A 193 18.06 -10.46 -3.14
C LEU A 193 17.10 -9.55 -2.39
N LEU A 194 17.54 -8.31 -2.12
CA LEU A 194 16.73 -7.32 -1.41
C LEU A 194 17.13 -5.86 -1.74
N ASP A 195 16.21 -4.94 -1.45
CA ASP A 195 16.49 -3.52 -1.28
C ASP A 195 16.77 -3.24 0.20
N ALA A 196 18.05 -3.00 0.55
CA ALA A 196 18.48 -2.84 1.95
C ALA A 196 17.77 -1.68 2.67
N LYS A 197 17.44 -0.61 1.95
CA LYS A 197 16.74 0.55 2.52
C LYS A 197 15.31 0.19 2.89
N GLN A 198 14.58 -0.48 1.98
CA GLN A 198 13.18 -0.83 2.19
C GLN A 198 13.03 -1.97 3.20
N ILE A 199 13.83 -3.03 3.11
CA ILE A 199 13.83 -4.10 4.12
C ILE A 199 14.26 -3.57 5.49
N GLY A 200 15.29 -2.71 5.55
CA GLY A 200 15.68 -2.05 6.79
C GLY A 200 14.56 -1.21 7.42
N ARG A 201 13.72 -0.58 6.59
CA ARG A 201 12.51 0.12 7.03
C ARG A 201 11.44 -0.83 7.56
N ALA A 202 11.15 -1.92 6.84
CA ALA A 202 10.20 -2.92 7.29
C ALA A 202 10.59 -3.53 8.64
N LEU A 203 11.88 -3.89 8.80
CA LEU A 203 12.44 -4.38 10.06
C LEU A 203 12.28 -3.37 11.21
N PHE A 204 12.54 -2.09 10.94
CA PHE A 204 12.36 -1.03 11.95
C PHE A 204 10.90 -0.94 12.41
N LEU A 205 9.94 -0.96 11.48
CA LEU A 205 8.51 -0.91 11.80
C LEU A 205 8.04 -2.13 12.60
N MET A 206 8.54 -3.32 12.25
CA MET A 206 8.23 -4.55 12.98
C MET A 206 8.85 -4.55 14.40
N LEU A 207 10.10 -4.10 14.53
CA LEU A 207 10.77 -3.95 15.82
C LEU A 207 10.09 -2.89 16.71
N ASP A 208 9.70 -1.75 16.13
CA ASP A 208 8.94 -0.71 16.83
C ASP A 208 7.59 -1.25 17.34
N TYR A 209 6.91 -2.05 16.51
CA TYR A 209 5.70 -2.75 16.91
C TYR A 209 5.96 -3.69 18.10
N ALA A 210 7.01 -4.52 18.03
CA ALA A 210 7.37 -5.44 19.11
C ALA A 210 7.71 -4.71 20.42
N VAL A 211 8.53 -3.65 20.37
CA VAL A 211 8.83 -2.82 21.56
C VAL A 211 7.57 -2.19 22.15
N LYS A 212 6.66 -1.75 21.31
CA LYS A 212 5.44 -1.10 21.71
C LYS A 212 4.49 -2.03 22.47
N PHE A 213 4.27 -3.23 21.96
CA PHE A 213 3.27 -4.17 22.49
C PHE A 213 3.81 -5.25 23.43
N THR A 214 5.11 -5.29 23.67
CA THR A 214 5.70 -6.16 24.68
C THR A 214 5.71 -5.46 26.05
N PRO A 215 5.12 -6.04 27.11
CA PRO A 215 5.18 -5.50 28.46
C PRO A 215 6.61 -5.50 29.01
N GLN A 216 6.84 -4.69 30.05
CA GLN A 216 8.10 -4.68 30.79
C GLN A 216 8.50 -6.10 31.26
N GLY A 217 9.77 -6.44 31.15
CA GLY A 217 10.31 -7.77 31.46
C GLY A 217 10.17 -8.77 30.30
N GLY A 218 9.55 -8.37 29.19
CA GLY A 218 9.41 -9.23 28.02
C GLY A 218 10.65 -9.29 27.15
N ARG A 219 10.56 -10.10 26.09
CA ARG A 219 11.66 -10.41 25.17
C ARG A 219 11.24 -10.19 23.72
N ILE A 220 12.19 -9.72 22.92
CA ILE A 220 12.10 -9.60 21.47
C ILE A 220 13.26 -10.37 20.86
N THR A 221 12.98 -11.33 19.99
CA THR A 221 14.00 -12.16 19.34
C THR A 221 13.94 -11.94 17.82
N LEU A 222 15.04 -11.50 17.24
CA LEU A 222 15.24 -11.37 15.80
C LEU A 222 16.10 -12.54 15.33
N GLY A 223 15.56 -13.37 14.44
CA GLY A 223 16.22 -14.58 13.96
C GLY A 223 16.26 -14.65 12.44
N ALA A 224 17.20 -15.45 11.93
CA ALA A 224 17.26 -15.81 10.52
C ALA A 224 17.65 -17.29 10.35
N LYS A 225 17.09 -17.95 9.33
CA LYS A 225 17.40 -19.36 8.98
C LYS A 225 17.44 -19.53 7.47
N THR A 226 18.42 -20.30 7.00
CA THR A 226 18.51 -20.70 5.58
C THR A 226 17.65 -21.93 5.34
N HIS A 227 16.91 -21.92 4.25
CA HIS A 227 16.09 -23.05 3.77
C HIS A 227 16.48 -23.40 2.34
N ILE A 228 16.50 -24.70 2.04
CA ILE A 228 16.68 -25.22 0.69
C ILE A 228 15.39 -24.98 -0.11
N ALA A 229 15.53 -24.67 -1.39
CA ALA A 229 14.37 -24.52 -2.26
C ALA A 229 13.62 -25.85 -2.41
N PRO A 230 12.28 -25.87 -2.38
CA PRO A 230 11.52 -27.01 -2.85
C PRO A 230 11.72 -27.23 -4.36
N ASP A 231 11.53 -28.44 -4.85
CA ASP A 231 11.78 -28.82 -6.26
C ASP A 231 10.92 -28.01 -7.26
N ASP A 232 9.78 -27.52 -6.83
CA ASP A 232 8.82 -26.72 -7.60
C ASP A 232 8.95 -25.20 -7.39
N ALA A 233 10.05 -24.75 -6.76
CA ALA A 233 10.27 -23.35 -6.46
C ALA A 233 10.29 -22.48 -7.74
N PRO A 234 9.71 -21.27 -7.71
CA PRO A 234 9.82 -20.31 -8.80
C PRO A 234 11.29 -20.00 -9.16
N THR A 235 11.54 -19.62 -10.40
CA THR A 235 12.91 -19.43 -10.94
C THR A 235 13.81 -18.56 -10.05
N GLY A 236 13.29 -17.49 -9.44
CA GLY A 236 14.05 -16.64 -8.53
C GLY A 236 14.32 -17.23 -7.13
N TRP A 237 13.78 -18.41 -6.81
CA TRP A 237 13.88 -19.08 -5.50
C TRP A 237 14.65 -20.40 -5.56
N ARG A 238 15.23 -20.75 -6.70
CA ARG A 238 15.88 -22.06 -6.94
C ARG A 238 17.09 -22.31 -6.04
N HIS A 239 17.76 -21.28 -5.56
CA HIS A 239 18.89 -21.40 -4.64
C HIS A 239 18.49 -21.49 -3.17
N GLY A 240 17.18 -21.53 -2.88
CA GLY A 240 16.65 -21.48 -1.52
C GLY A 240 16.29 -20.07 -1.09
N TYR A 241 16.02 -19.93 0.19
CA TYR A 241 15.67 -18.63 0.79
C TYR A 241 16.19 -18.53 2.21
N VAL A 242 16.35 -17.29 2.66
CA VAL A 242 16.52 -16.97 4.08
C VAL A 242 15.18 -16.54 4.64
N GLU A 243 14.71 -17.25 5.67
CA GLU A 243 13.55 -16.86 6.46
C GLU A 243 14.02 -15.97 7.61
N VAL A 244 13.51 -14.74 7.66
CA VAL A 244 13.71 -13.81 8.76
C VAL A 244 12.49 -13.87 9.66
N SER A 245 12.71 -13.97 10.96
CA SER A 245 11.66 -14.02 11.98
C SER A 245 11.87 -12.98 13.06
N LEU A 246 10.80 -12.31 13.46
CA LEU A 246 10.75 -11.42 14.61
C LEU A 246 9.68 -11.93 15.57
N SER A 247 10.10 -12.38 16.75
CA SER A 247 9.21 -12.88 17.80
C SER A 247 9.22 -11.94 19.01
N ASP A 248 8.07 -11.68 19.57
CA ASP A 248 7.88 -10.94 20.81
C ASP A 248 7.06 -11.75 21.83
N THR A 249 7.26 -11.49 23.12
CA THR A 249 6.45 -12.02 24.21
C THR A 249 5.40 -11.01 24.67
N GLY A 250 4.80 -10.33 23.72
CA GLY A 250 3.85 -9.26 23.93
C GLY A 250 2.43 -9.73 24.25
N ILE A 251 1.50 -8.79 24.17
CA ILE A 251 0.07 -9.07 24.43
C ILE A 251 -0.58 -10.02 23.44
N GLY A 252 0.08 -10.29 22.31
CA GLY A 252 -0.47 -11.08 21.21
C GLY A 252 -1.62 -10.40 20.46
N ILE A 253 -2.10 -11.07 19.42
CA ILE A 253 -3.12 -10.58 18.51
C ILE A 253 -4.29 -11.59 18.51
N PRO A 254 -5.54 -11.16 18.74
CA PRO A 254 -6.70 -12.03 18.59
C PRO A 254 -6.82 -12.59 17.17
N ALA A 255 -7.17 -13.89 17.06
CA ALA A 255 -7.21 -14.60 15.78
C ALA A 255 -8.14 -13.94 14.75
N ASP A 256 -9.27 -13.38 15.19
CA ASP A 256 -10.24 -12.66 14.35
C ASP A 256 -9.67 -11.33 13.78
N LYS A 257 -8.60 -10.80 14.37
CA LYS A 257 -7.93 -9.56 13.94
C LYS A 257 -6.74 -9.79 13.02
N ILE A 258 -6.11 -10.98 13.08
CA ILE A 258 -4.92 -11.29 12.27
C ILE A 258 -5.09 -10.98 10.77
N PRO A 259 -6.20 -11.30 10.09
CA PRO A 259 -6.38 -10.98 8.68
C PRO A 259 -6.37 -9.48 8.38
N ARG A 260 -6.64 -8.64 9.39
CA ARG A 260 -6.82 -7.20 9.24
C ARG A 260 -5.68 -6.35 9.75
N ILE A 261 -4.68 -6.91 10.45
CA ILE A 261 -3.58 -6.10 11.03
C ILE A 261 -2.73 -5.41 9.97
N PHE A 262 -2.80 -5.87 8.73
CA PHE A 262 -2.13 -5.27 7.57
C PHE A 262 -3.04 -4.32 6.79
N ASP A 263 -4.31 -4.15 7.21
CA ASP A 263 -5.21 -3.15 6.62
C ASP A 263 -4.77 -1.74 7.03
N LYS A 264 -4.89 -0.81 6.10
CA LYS A 264 -4.57 0.60 6.31
C LYS A 264 -5.45 1.18 7.43
N PHE A 265 -4.85 1.90 8.37
CA PHE A 265 -5.51 2.54 9.52
C PHE A 265 -6.18 1.56 10.50
N PHE A 266 -5.97 0.26 10.34
CA PHE A 266 -6.52 -0.72 11.26
C PHE A 266 -5.76 -0.76 12.58
N GLN A 267 -6.49 -0.86 13.67
CA GLN A 267 -5.99 -0.96 15.04
C GLN A 267 -6.83 -1.97 15.80
N VAL A 268 -6.15 -2.89 16.50
CA VAL A 268 -6.83 -3.98 17.23
C VAL A 268 -7.72 -3.45 18.36
N ASP A 269 -7.27 -2.38 19.04
CA ASP A 269 -8.01 -1.77 20.14
C ASP A 269 -7.77 -0.26 20.22
N ALA A 270 -8.83 0.55 20.03
CA ALA A 270 -8.77 2.01 20.11
C ALA A 270 -8.52 2.52 21.55
N SER A 271 -8.71 1.68 22.58
CA SER A 271 -8.43 2.02 23.97
C SER A 271 -6.96 1.85 24.32
N ALA A 272 -6.30 0.82 23.80
CA ALA A 272 -4.84 0.62 23.93
C ALA A 272 -4.04 1.69 23.17
N THR A 273 -4.58 2.28 22.10
CA THR A 273 -3.90 3.35 21.35
C THR A 273 -3.78 4.67 22.09
N ARG A 274 -4.64 4.94 23.07
CA ARG A 274 -4.43 6.12 23.96
C ARG A 274 -3.15 6.00 24.78
N SER A 275 -2.76 4.78 25.14
CA SER A 275 -1.54 4.52 25.92
C SER A 275 -0.29 4.34 25.06
N TYR A 276 -0.40 3.79 23.86
CA TYR A 276 0.75 3.40 23.05
C TYR A 276 0.89 4.14 21.71
N GLY A 277 -0.13 4.86 21.22
CA GLY A 277 -0.12 5.63 19.96
C GLY A 277 0.17 4.80 18.70
N GLY A 278 -0.29 5.22 17.55
CA GLY A 278 0.02 4.59 16.25
C GLY A 278 -0.92 5.07 15.16
N THR A 279 -0.45 5.07 13.91
CA THR A 279 -1.24 5.45 12.74
C THR A 279 -2.08 4.31 12.17
N GLY A 280 -1.73 3.04 12.48
CA GLY A 280 -2.25 1.87 11.78
C GLY A 280 -1.69 1.71 10.36
N LEU A 281 -0.59 2.42 10.03
CA LEU A 281 0.05 2.37 8.71
C LEU A 281 1.30 1.48 8.68
N GLY A 282 1.97 1.28 9.82
CA GLY A 282 3.27 0.60 9.87
C GLY A 282 3.24 -0.82 9.32
N LEU A 283 2.30 -1.67 9.77
CA LEU A 283 2.19 -3.05 9.27
C LEU A 283 1.66 -3.10 7.82
N ALA A 284 0.79 -2.19 7.42
CA ALA A 284 0.38 -2.06 6.02
C ALA A 284 1.57 -1.76 5.11
N LEU A 285 2.50 -0.90 5.58
CA LEU A 285 3.76 -0.62 4.91
C LEU A 285 4.67 -1.84 4.83
N VAL A 286 4.82 -2.58 5.93
CA VAL A 286 5.58 -3.84 5.93
C VAL A 286 5.05 -4.78 4.84
N LYS A 287 3.73 -5.02 4.79
CA LYS A 287 3.11 -5.86 3.77
C LYS A 287 3.45 -5.41 2.35
N GLN A 288 3.32 -4.12 2.04
CA GLN A 288 3.62 -3.60 0.70
C GLN A 288 5.10 -3.68 0.32
N ILE A 289 6.01 -3.45 1.29
CA ILE A 289 7.45 -3.65 1.06
C ILE A 289 7.72 -5.12 0.70
N MET A 290 7.11 -6.08 1.42
CA MET A 290 7.28 -7.50 1.12
C MET A 290 6.69 -7.86 -0.24
N GLU A 291 5.49 -7.40 -0.57
CA GLU A 291 4.86 -7.60 -1.88
C GLU A 291 5.71 -7.03 -3.03
N ALA A 292 6.31 -5.84 -2.86
CA ALA A 292 7.23 -5.25 -3.84
C ALA A 292 8.52 -6.07 -4.03
N HIS A 293 8.93 -6.87 -3.01
CA HIS A 293 10.04 -7.82 -3.10
C HIS A 293 9.61 -9.20 -3.63
N GLY A 294 8.34 -9.37 -4.03
CA GLY A 294 7.81 -10.66 -4.49
C GLY A 294 7.66 -11.71 -3.38
N THR A 295 7.56 -11.27 -2.12
CA THR A 295 7.37 -12.13 -0.95
C THR A 295 6.16 -11.66 -0.13
N GLN A 296 5.90 -12.36 0.97
CA GLN A 296 4.81 -12.03 1.88
C GLN A 296 5.31 -12.05 3.33
N VAL A 297 4.66 -11.26 4.18
CA VAL A 297 4.82 -11.34 5.63
C VAL A 297 3.74 -12.25 6.21
N GLU A 298 4.16 -13.24 6.97
CA GLU A 298 3.30 -14.17 7.72
C GLU A 298 3.30 -13.78 9.20
N VAL A 299 2.20 -14.02 9.89
CA VAL A 299 2.09 -13.77 11.33
C VAL A 299 1.42 -14.93 12.04
N GLU A 300 2.05 -15.38 13.10
CA GLU A 300 1.47 -16.30 14.10
C GLU A 300 1.42 -15.56 15.43
N SER A 301 0.26 -15.58 16.07
CA SER A 301 0.09 -14.88 17.34
C SER A 301 -0.95 -15.56 18.22
N THR A 302 -0.68 -15.51 19.52
CA THR A 302 -1.60 -16.00 20.56
C THR A 302 -1.77 -14.92 21.62
N PRO A 303 -3.00 -14.50 21.92
CA PRO A 303 -3.26 -13.52 22.97
C PRO A 303 -2.63 -13.91 24.31
N GLY A 304 -1.93 -12.99 24.94
CA GLY A 304 -1.21 -13.18 26.20
C GLY A 304 0.10 -13.96 26.12
N VAL A 305 0.49 -14.46 24.94
CA VAL A 305 1.76 -15.19 24.74
C VAL A 305 2.75 -14.38 23.92
N GLY A 306 2.28 -13.75 22.82
CA GLY A 306 3.09 -12.93 21.94
C GLY A 306 2.79 -13.16 20.46
N SER A 307 3.63 -12.58 19.60
CA SER A 307 3.50 -12.67 18.15
C SER A 307 4.84 -13.02 17.50
N THR A 308 4.77 -13.69 16.34
CA THR A 308 5.93 -13.97 15.49
C THR A 308 5.58 -13.57 14.06
N PHE A 309 6.33 -12.63 13.54
CA PHE A 309 6.28 -12.21 12.14
C PHE A 309 7.40 -12.90 11.38
N ARG A 310 7.12 -13.40 10.16
CA ARG A 310 8.10 -14.04 9.30
C ARG A 310 7.97 -13.52 7.88
N PHE A 311 9.11 -13.44 7.19
CA PHE A 311 9.15 -13.23 5.74
C PHE A 311 10.35 -13.96 5.14
N ARG A 312 10.30 -14.19 3.84
CA ARG A 312 11.32 -14.97 3.12
C ARG A 312 11.96 -14.09 2.06
N LEU A 313 13.26 -14.23 1.90
CA LEU A 313 14.05 -13.55 0.87
C LEU A 313 14.82 -14.58 0.05
N PRO A 314 14.74 -14.53 -1.29
CA PRO A 314 15.45 -15.50 -2.14
C PRO A 314 16.96 -15.31 -2.03
N ILE A 315 17.69 -16.40 -2.00
CA ILE A 315 19.16 -16.40 -2.00
C ILE A 315 19.64 -15.92 -3.36
N ALA A 316 20.60 -15.00 -3.36
CA ALA A 316 21.24 -14.52 -4.58
C ALA A 316 22.02 -15.66 -5.25
N GLU A 317 22.07 -15.67 -6.58
CA GLU A 317 22.96 -16.58 -7.30
C GLU A 317 24.40 -16.32 -6.83
N PRO A 318 25.16 -17.37 -6.51
CA PRO A 318 26.58 -17.21 -6.22
C PRO A 318 27.22 -16.54 -7.44
N ASN A 319 27.92 -15.42 -7.23
CA ASN A 319 28.76 -14.84 -8.30
C ASN A 319 29.73 -15.91 -8.77
N ALA A 320 29.60 -16.35 -10.04
CA ALA A 320 30.50 -17.29 -10.69
C ALA A 320 31.89 -16.67 -10.90
#